data_59e7d45ebf6d75a9d8d6be86963a0db1
#
_entry.id   59e7d45ebf6d75a9d8d6be86963a0db1
#
_cell.length_a   1.000
_cell.length_b   1.000
_cell.length_c   1.000
_cell.angle_alpha   90.00
_cell.angle_beta   90.00
_cell.angle_gamma   90.00
#
_symmetry.space_group_name_H-M   'P 1'
#
loop_
_entity.id
_entity.type
_entity.pdbx_description
1 polymer ?
#
loop_
_entity_poly.entity_id
_entity_poly.type
_entity_poly.pdbx_seq_one_letter_code
_entity_poly.pdbx_strand_id
1 'polypeptide(L)'
;YAGVINFGVMGFLAMGGLAAVIVSYPPITESWKAGGTGIGISFALLVVLVISVMYINKAVKEKRNRYISNGIVIVFGILVIRFFYLNATANIEDVNPAIAGFLGGLGLPIIFSWIVGGFFAAGVAFIIGKVALGLRSDYLAIVTLGISEIVVSVLKHEEWLSRGVKNVIGLKRPVPY
;
A
#
# COMPACT_ATOMS: atom_id res chain seq x y z
N TYR A 1 29.48 11.95 -8.22
CA TYR A 1 28.33 12.50 -7.51
C TYR A 1 27.45 13.20 -8.52
N ALA A 2 26.18 12.75 -8.66
CA ALA A 2 25.25 13.27 -9.67
C ALA A 2 24.64 14.63 -9.31
N GLY A 3 24.96 15.22 -8.15
CA GLY A 3 24.40 16.50 -7.68
C GLY A 3 22.87 16.51 -7.50
N VAL A 4 22.27 15.32 -7.43
CA VAL A 4 20.80 15.16 -7.36
C VAL A 4 20.39 15.02 -5.89
N ILE A 5 19.58 15.97 -5.41
CA ILE A 5 19.03 15.94 -4.05
C ILE A 5 17.74 15.12 -4.08
N ASN A 6 17.67 14.05 -3.27
CA ASN A 6 16.50 13.18 -3.15
C ASN A 6 16.01 13.16 -1.70
N PHE A 7 14.87 13.77 -1.44
CA PHE A 7 14.20 13.75 -0.14
C PHE A 7 13.18 12.60 0.01
N GLY A 8 13.06 11.72 -0.97
CA GLY A 8 12.16 10.57 -0.96
C GLY A 8 12.55 9.43 -0.02
N VAL A 9 13.72 9.49 0.59
CA VAL A 9 14.29 8.40 1.40
C VAL A 9 13.37 7.98 2.54
N MET A 10 12.70 8.93 3.20
CA MET A 10 11.76 8.62 4.30
C MET A 10 10.56 7.77 3.83
N GLY A 11 9.99 8.09 2.67
CA GLY A 11 8.91 7.31 2.08
C GLY A 11 9.35 5.89 1.69
N PHE A 12 10.55 5.75 1.12
CA PHE A 12 11.10 4.44 0.74
C PHE A 12 11.40 3.58 1.95
N LEU A 13 11.96 4.16 3.02
CA LEU A 13 12.19 3.48 4.30
C LEU A 13 10.87 3.05 4.94
N ALA A 14 9.86 3.92 4.94
CA ALA A 14 8.55 3.59 5.48
C ALA A 14 7.91 2.41 4.73
N MET A 15 7.96 2.39 3.40
CA MET A 15 7.45 1.28 2.58
C MET A 15 8.23 -0.01 2.78
N GLY A 16 9.55 0.07 2.88
CA GLY A 16 10.40 -1.10 3.18
C GLY A 16 10.13 -1.65 4.58
N GLY A 17 9.97 -0.78 5.57
CA GLY A 17 9.60 -1.15 6.93
C GLY A 17 8.22 -1.81 7.00
N LEU A 18 7.23 -1.26 6.29
CA LEU A 18 5.91 -1.87 6.16
C LEU A 18 6.01 -3.29 5.59
N ALA A 19 6.71 -3.47 4.47
CA ALA A 19 6.87 -4.78 3.86
C ALA A 19 7.58 -5.76 4.79
N ALA A 20 8.58 -5.30 5.55
CA ALA A 20 9.26 -6.12 6.55
C ALA A 20 8.32 -6.54 7.69
N VAL A 21 7.44 -5.64 8.17
CA VAL A 21 6.43 -5.95 9.19
C VAL A 21 5.43 -6.98 8.65
N ILE A 22 4.89 -6.78 7.45
CA ILE A 22 3.94 -7.71 6.81
C ILE A 22 4.55 -9.11 6.67
N VAL A 23 5.86 -9.22 6.42
CA VAL A 23 6.52 -10.52 6.28
C VAL A 23 6.83 -11.17 7.63
N SER A 24 7.29 -10.41 8.64
CA SER A 24 7.82 -10.97 9.89
C SER A 24 6.81 -11.06 11.02
N TYR A 25 5.80 -10.20 11.05
CA TYR A 25 4.82 -10.21 12.13
C TYR A 25 3.90 -11.43 12.02
N PRO A 26 3.53 -12.10 13.11
CA PRO A 26 2.59 -13.22 13.06
C PRO A 26 1.18 -12.74 12.64
N PRO A 27 0.40 -13.54 11.91
CA PRO A 27 -0.96 -13.18 11.54
C PRO A 27 -1.86 -13.09 12.77
N ILE A 28 -2.69 -12.05 12.82
CA ILE A 28 -3.67 -11.86 13.90
C ILE A 28 -5.00 -12.48 13.42
N THR A 29 -5.24 -13.72 13.87
CA THR A 29 -6.39 -14.51 13.42
C THR A 29 -7.74 -13.86 13.70
N GLU A 30 -7.86 -13.09 14.76
CA GLU A 30 -9.09 -12.37 15.13
C GLU A 30 -9.40 -11.27 14.12
N SER A 31 -8.42 -10.45 13.77
CA SER A 31 -8.53 -9.39 12.76
C SER A 31 -8.82 -9.96 11.37
N TRP A 32 -8.20 -11.09 11.02
CA TRP A 32 -8.48 -11.79 9.76
C TRP A 32 -9.93 -12.29 9.68
N LYS A 33 -10.48 -12.83 10.77
CA LYS A 33 -11.87 -13.26 10.83
C LYS A 33 -12.85 -12.08 10.80
N ALA A 34 -12.49 -10.96 11.41
CA ALA A 34 -13.35 -9.77 11.49
C ALA A 34 -13.50 -9.06 10.13
N GLY A 35 -12.41 -8.89 9.37
CA GLY A 35 -12.45 -8.10 8.14
C GLY A 35 -11.54 -8.57 7.00
N GLY A 36 -10.70 -9.59 7.20
CA GLY A 36 -9.75 -10.05 6.19
C GLY A 36 -10.40 -10.48 4.88
N THR A 37 -11.57 -11.12 4.95
CA THR A 37 -12.37 -11.48 3.76
C THR A 37 -12.84 -10.25 2.98
N GLY A 38 -13.25 -9.19 3.66
CA GLY A 38 -13.69 -7.95 3.05
C GLY A 38 -12.54 -7.21 2.35
N ILE A 39 -11.34 -7.21 2.93
CA ILE A 39 -10.12 -6.70 2.28
C ILE A 39 -9.80 -7.54 1.03
N GLY A 40 -9.87 -8.87 1.12
CA GLY A 40 -9.68 -9.76 -0.03
C GLY A 40 -10.66 -9.49 -1.18
N ILE A 41 -11.95 -9.31 -0.84
CA ILE A 41 -12.99 -8.95 -1.81
C ILE A 41 -12.70 -7.58 -2.44
N SER A 42 -12.31 -6.58 -1.64
CA SER A 42 -11.97 -5.24 -2.15
C SER A 42 -10.81 -5.28 -3.13
N PHE A 43 -9.78 -6.08 -2.83
CA PHE A 43 -8.64 -6.27 -3.73
C PHE A 43 -9.03 -7.00 -5.01
N ALA A 44 -9.85 -8.05 -4.92
CA ALA A 44 -10.37 -8.77 -6.09
C ALA A 44 -11.21 -7.84 -6.99
N LEU A 45 -12.07 -7.01 -6.39
CA LEU A 45 -12.86 -6.01 -7.12
C LEU A 45 -11.98 -4.97 -7.82
N LEU A 46 -10.88 -4.55 -7.20
CA LEU A 46 -9.91 -3.65 -7.83
C LEU A 46 -9.27 -4.29 -9.06
N VAL A 47 -8.87 -5.56 -8.98
CA VAL A 47 -8.33 -6.31 -10.12
C VAL A 47 -9.38 -6.42 -11.24
N VAL A 48 -10.63 -6.77 -10.89
CA VAL A 48 -11.74 -6.84 -11.85
C VAL A 48 -11.98 -5.48 -12.53
N LEU A 49 -11.92 -4.38 -11.78
CA LEU A 49 -12.06 -3.02 -12.30
C LEU A 49 -10.96 -2.72 -13.34
N VAL A 50 -9.71 -3.03 -13.01
CA VAL A 50 -8.59 -2.82 -13.94
C VAL A 50 -8.78 -3.65 -15.22
N ILE A 51 -9.14 -4.93 -15.10
CA ILE A 51 -9.40 -5.81 -16.24
C ILE A 51 -10.56 -5.26 -17.09
N SER A 52 -11.64 -4.78 -16.44
CA SER A 52 -12.81 -4.21 -17.13
C SER A 52 -12.44 -2.98 -17.95
N VAL A 53 -11.64 -2.06 -17.41
CA VAL A 53 -11.13 -0.90 -18.12
C VAL A 53 -10.23 -1.30 -19.29
N MET A 54 -9.36 -2.29 -19.11
CA MET A 54 -8.52 -2.82 -20.17
C MET A 54 -9.37 -3.45 -21.31
N TYR A 55 -10.40 -4.19 -20.94
CA TYR A 55 -11.33 -4.81 -21.88
C TYR A 55 -12.12 -3.77 -22.68
N ILE A 56 -12.68 -2.75 -22.01
CA ILE A 56 -13.40 -1.65 -22.67
C ILE A 56 -12.49 -0.91 -23.64
N ASN A 57 -11.24 -0.68 -23.28
CA ASN A 57 -10.26 -0.01 -24.15
C ASN A 57 -9.97 -0.79 -25.45
N LYS A 58 -10.10 -2.13 -25.42
CA LYS A 58 -9.94 -3.00 -26.60
C LYS A 58 -11.25 -3.15 -27.39
N ALA A 59 -12.39 -3.26 -26.70
CA ALA A 59 -13.68 -3.57 -27.30
C ALA A 59 -14.34 -2.34 -27.96
N VAL A 60 -14.23 -1.16 -27.35
CA VAL A 60 -14.91 0.06 -27.79
C VAL A 60 -13.99 0.88 -28.69
N LYS A 61 -14.28 0.88 -29.99
CA LYS A 61 -13.49 1.61 -31.03
C LYS A 61 -13.72 3.11 -31.00
N GLU A 62 -14.94 3.55 -30.74
CA GLU A 62 -15.31 4.96 -30.70
C GLU A 62 -14.76 5.65 -29.46
N LYS A 63 -13.92 6.65 -29.63
CA LYS A 63 -13.24 7.35 -28.52
C LYS A 63 -14.21 7.92 -27.48
N ARG A 64 -15.29 8.58 -27.92
CA ARG A 64 -16.28 9.21 -27.03
C ARG A 64 -16.96 8.17 -26.13
N ASN A 65 -17.46 7.09 -26.72
CA ASN A 65 -18.15 6.04 -25.97
C ASN A 65 -17.19 5.31 -25.02
N ARG A 66 -15.93 5.13 -25.42
CA ARG A 66 -14.89 4.53 -24.57
C ARG A 66 -14.61 5.36 -23.33
N TYR A 67 -14.47 6.70 -23.45
CA TYR A 67 -14.25 7.56 -22.29
C TYR A 67 -15.45 7.58 -21.34
N ILE A 68 -16.66 7.63 -21.88
CA ILE A 68 -17.89 7.61 -21.07
C ILE A 68 -18.02 6.27 -20.35
N SER A 69 -17.86 5.14 -21.05
CA SER A 69 -17.93 3.81 -20.43
C SER A 69 -16.87 3.60 -19.35
N ASN A 70 -15.62 3.99 -19.63
CA ASN A 70 -14.57 3.92 -18.62
C ASN A 70 -14.89 4.81 -17.41
N GLY A 71 -15.38 6.03 -17.62
CA GLY A 71 -15.77 6.92 -16.53
C GLY A 71 -16.83 6.30 -15.63
N ILE A 72 -17.89 5.74 -16.22
CA ILE A 72 -18.97 5.07 -15.47
C ILE A 72 -18.43 3.87 -14.68
N VAL A 73 -17.65 3.00 -15.34
CA VAL A 73 -17.10 1.79 -14.70
C VAL A 73 -16.14 2.15 -13.58
N ILE A 74 -15.30 3.16 -13.76
CA ILE A 74 -14.37 3.61 -12.72
C ILE A 74 -15.13 4.19 -11.53
N VAL A 75 -16.07 5.11 -11.75
CA VAL A 75 -16.84 5.73 -10.65
C VAL A 75 -17.63 4.68 -9.88
N PHE A 76 -18.39 3.83 -10.60
CA PHE A 76 -19.18 2.78 -9.96
C PHE A 76 -18.29 1.75 -9.24
N GLY A 77 -17.20 1.32 -9.88
CA GLY A 77 -16.25 0.38 -9.29
C GLY A 77 -15.60 0.92 -8.01
N ILE A 78 -15.19 2.19 -8.01
CA ILE A 78 -14.63 2.83 -6.81
C ILE A 78 -15.67 2.89 -5.68
N LEU A 79 -16.92 3.21 -5.96
CA LEU A 79 -17.97 3.26 -4.95
C LEU A 79 -18.23 1.88 -4.32
N VAL A 80 -18.27 0.83 -5.13
CA VAL A 80 -18.42 -0.56 -4.66
C VAL A 80 -17.22 -1.00 -3.83
N ILE A 81 -16.01 -0.77 -4.32
CA ILE A 81 -14.77 -1.09 -3.60
C ILE A 81 -14.74 -0.36 -2.26
N ARG A 82 -15.05 0.95 -2.25
CA ARG A 82 -15.09 1.76 -1.04
C ARG A 82 -16.06 1.19 0.00
N PHE A 83 -17.23 0.72 -0.41
CA PHE A 83 -18.22 0.15 0.51
C PHE A 83 -17.67 -1.09 1.22
N PHE A 84 -17.11 -2.05 0.49
CA PHE A 84 -16.52 -3.25 1.09
C PHE A 84 -15.28 -2.93 1.91
N TYR A 85 -14.44 -2.02 1.43
CA TYR A 85 -13.20 -1.63 2.07
C TYR A 85 -13.44 -0.96 3.43
N LEU A 86 -14.32 0.07 3.49
CA LEU A 86 -14.59 0.79 4.74
C LEU A 86 -15.20 -0.11 5.82
N ASN A 87 -16.11 -1.00 5.45
CA ASN A 87 -16.67 -1.95 6.42
C ASN A 87 -15.62 -2.94 6.93
N ALA A 88 -14.75 -3.41 6.04
CA ALA A 88 -13.70 -4.34 6.41
C ALA A 88 -12.64 -3.70 7.31
N THR A 89 -12.18 -2.49 7.00
CA THR A 89 -11.19 -1.76 7.81
C THR A 89 -11.74 -1.42 9.18
N ALA A 90 -12.97 -0.91 9.28
CA ALA A 90 -13.61 -0.63 10.56
C ALA A 90 -13.69 -1.89 11.45
N ASN A 91 -14.13 -3.01 10.89
CA ASN A 91 -14.20 -4.27 11.64
C ASN A 91 -12.83 -4.77 12.12
N ILE A 92 -11.76 -4.55 11.34
CA ILE A 92 -10.39 -4.93 11.74
C ILE A 92 -9.88 -4.03 12.85
N GLU A 93 -10.10 -2.73 12.73
CA GLU A 93 -9.62 -1.72 13.68
C GLU A 93 -10.34 -1.81 15.03
N ASP A 94 -11.60 -2.26 15.03
CA ASP A 94 -12.39 -2.49 16.24
C ASP A 94 -11.93 -3.73 17.06
N VAL A 95 -11.15 -4.64 16.43
CA VAL A 95 -10.58 -5.79 17.14
C VAL A 95 -9.46 -5.34 18.05
N ASN A 96 -9.78 -5.08 19.32
CA ASN A 96 -8.84 -4.68 20.37
C ASN A 96 -7.86 -3.58 19.91
N PRO A 97 -8.32 -2.32 19.77
CA PRO A 97 -7.55 -1.21 19.18
C PRO A 97 -6.22 -0.92 19.90
N ALA A 98 -6.09 -1.35 21.16
CA ALA A 98 -4.89 -1.12 21.95
C ALA A 98 -3.73 -2.07 21.60
N ILE A 99 -4.02 -3.31 21.21
CA ILE A 99 -3.02 -4.38 21.04
C ILE A 99 -3.03 -4.93 19.61
N ALA A 100 -4.21 -5.11 19.03
CA ALA A 100 -4.47 -5.64 17.70
C ALA A 100 -4.93 -4.49 16.76
N GLY A 101 -6.01 -4.66 16.03
CA GLY A 101 -6.56 -3.61 15.15
C GLY A 101 -5.84 -3.53 13.81
N PHE A 102 -5.06 -4.56 13.44
CA PHE A 102 -4.44 -4.71 12.12
C PHE A 102 -4.30 -6.20 11.77
N LEU A 103 -4.07 -6.50 10.50
CA LEU A 103 -4.06 -7.90 10.01
C LEU A 103 -2.87 -8.72 10.48
N GLY A 104 -1.79 -8.07 10.92
CA GLY A 104 -0.52 -8.74 11.17
C GLY A 104 0.21 -9.07 9.86
N GLY A 105 0.97 -10.16 9.86
CA GLY A 105 1.80 -10.53 8.73
C GLY A 105 1.84 -12.04 8.48
N LEU A 106 2.93 -12.50 7.84
CA LEU A 106 3.12 -13.90 7.45
C LEU A 106 3.84 -14.73 8.53
N GLY A 107 4.42 -14.10 9.55
CA GLY A 107 5.14 -14.79 10.62
C GLY A 107 6.49 -15.40 10.20
N LEU A 108 7.07 -14.97 9.09
CA LEU A 108 8.34 -15.47 8.58
C LEU A 108 9.55 -14.93 9.38
N PRO A 109 10.73 -15.57 9.28
CA PRO A 109 11.94 -15.10 9.95
C PRO A 109 12.30 -13.65 9.57
N ILE A 110 12.73 -12.86 10.56
CA ILE A 110 13.02 -11.43 10.38
C ILE A 110 14.13 -11.16 9.34
N ILE A 111 15.10 -12.06 9.23
CA ILE A 111 16.17 -11.93 8.22
C ILE A 111 15.61 -11.96 6.81
N PHE A 112 14.64 -12.85 6.57
CA PHE A 112 13.95 -12.91 5.27
C PHE A 112 13.11 -11.64 5.02
N SER A 113 12.48 -11.11 6.06
CA SER A 113 11.70 -9.88 5.95
C SER A 113 12.55 -8.65 5.57
N TRP A 114 13.81 -8.58 6.00
CA TRP A 114 14.71 -7.51 5.58
C TRP A 114 15.02 -7.55 4.08
N ILE A 115 15.23 -8.75 3.55
CA ILE A 115 15.47 -8.92 2.12
C ILE A 115 14.24 -8.48 1.32
N VAL A 116 13.06 -8.96 1.71
CA VAL A 116 11.80 -8.60 1.03
C VAL A 116 11.51 -7.11 1.17
N GLY A 117 11.69 -6.54 2.37
CA GLY A 117 11.51 -5.10 2.63
C GLY A 117 12.47 -4.25 1.78
N GLY A 118 13.73 -4.67 1.66
CA GLY A 118 14.72 -4.01 0.82
C GLY A 118 14.36 -4.03 -0.67
N PHE A 119 13.93 -5.18 -1.20
CA PHE A 119 13.45 -5.28 -2.58
C PHE A 119 12.20 -4.47 -2.83
N PHE A 120 11.27 -4.45 -1.88
CA PHE A 120 10.06 -3.66 -1.98
C PHE A 120 10.34 -2.16 -2.00
N ALA A 121 11.19 -1.68 -1.09
CA ALA A 121 11.66 -0.30 -1.05
C ALA A 121 12.37 0.10 -2.35
N ALA A 122 13.24 -0.78 -2.87
CA ALA A 122 13.94 -0.57 -4.13
C ALA A 122 12.99 -0.50 -5.32
N GLY A 123 11.95 -1.36 -5.36
CA GLY A 123 10.91 -1.34 -6.39
C GLY A 123 10.12 -0.02 -6.39
N VAL A 124 9.69 0.44 -5.22
CA VAL A 124 9.00 1.73 -5.07
C VAL A 124 9.91 2.89 -5.48
N ALA A 125 11.17 2.88 -5.02
CA ALA A 125 12.17 3.90 -5.38
C ALA A 125 12.44 3.90 -6.90
N PHE A 126 12.48 2.74 -7.54
CA PHE A 126 12.66 2.62 -9.00
C PHE A 126 11.49 3.23 -9.76
N ILE A 127 10.24 2.93 -9.37
CA ILE A 127 9.04 3.48 -10.02
C ILE A 127 9.02 5.00 -9.90
N ILE A 128 9.21 5.51 -8.68
CA ILE A 128 9.23 6.95 -8.40
C ILE A 128 10.41 7.62 -9.11
N GLY A 129 11.58 7.01 -9.06
CA GLY A 129 12.79 7.49 -9.74
C GLY A 129 12.59 7.60 -11.25
N LYS A 130 11.97 6.60 -11.88
CA LYS A 130 11.69 6.63 -13.33
C LYS A 130 10.80 7.80 -13.75
N VAL A 131 9.84 8.18 -12.89
CA VAL A 131 8.97 9.34 -13.14
C VAL A 131 9.67 10.66 -12.81
N ALA A 132 10.42 10.70 -11.71
CA ALA A 132 11.02 11.91 -11.17
C ALA A 132 12.34 12.31 -11.85
N LEU A 133 13.15 11.36 -12.32
CA LEU A 133 14.48 11.64 -12.92
C LEU A 133 14.43 12.46 -14.21
N GLY A 134 13.27 12.59 -14.86
CA GLY A 134 13.06 13.50 -15.98
C GLY A 134 12.97 14.99 -15.59
N LEU A 135 12.91 15.31 -14.30
CA LEU A 135 12.77 16.67 -13.79
C LEU A 135 14.13 17.32 -13.54
N ARG A 136 14.17 18.67 -13.58
CA ARG A 136 15.35 19.44 -13.16
C ARG A 136 15.59 19.21 -11.66
N SER A 137 16.85 19.31 -11.23
CA SER A 137 17.29 19.02 -9.87
C SER A 137 16.44 19.65 -8.77
N ASP A 138 16.07 20.94 -8.92
CA ASP A 138 15.30 21.67 -7.93
C ASP A 138 13.87 21.13 -7.80
N TYR A 139 13.22 20.83 -8.93
CA TYR A 139 11.89 20.22 -8.95
C TYR A 139 11.90 18.78 -8.45
N LEU A 140 12.98 18.04 -8.72
CA LEU A 140 13.15 16.68 -8.24
C LEU A 140 13.13 16.61 -6.71
N ALA A 141 13.83 17.54 -6.04
CA ALA A 141 13.86 17.62 -4.59
C ALA A 141 12.45 17.83 -3.99
N ILE A 142 11.69 18.78 -4.55
CA ILE A 142 10.33 19.10 -4.08
C ILE A 142 9.37 17.91 -4.35
N VAL A 143 9.44 17.32 -5.54
CA VAL A 143 8.57 16.21 -5.93
C VAL A 143 8.86 14.97 -5.08
N THR A 144 10.13 14.63 -4.83
CA THR A 144 10.47 13.47 -3.99
C THR A 144 10.08 13.68 -2.53
N LEU A 145 10.16 14.91 -2.01
CA LEU A 145 9.64 15.26 -0.69
C LEU A 145 8.11 15.07 -0.64
N GLY A 146 7.38 15.64 -1.61
CA GLY A 146 5.93 15.52 -1.67
C GLY A 146 5.43 14.08 -1.77
N ILE A 147 6.07 13.25 -2.60
CA ILE A 147 5.75 11.82 -2.71
C ILE A 147 6.02 11.10 -1.38
N SER A 148 7.15 11.42 -0.72
CA SER A 148 7.49 10.85 0.58
C SER A 148 6.44 11.15 1.64
N GLU A 149 5.99 12.41 1.73
CA GLU A 149 4.93 12.83 2.64
C GLU A 149 3.60 12.15 2.35
N ILE A 150 3.24 12.00 1.08
CA ILE A 150 2.02 11.26 0.68
C ILE A 150 2.10 9.81 1.16
N VAL A 151 3.22 9.12 0.89
CA VAL A 151 3.42 7.73 1.32
C VAL A 151 3.30 7.60 2.83
N VAL A 152 4.00 8.44 3.59
CA VAL A 152 3.97 8.42 5.06
C VAL A 152 2.57 8.76 5.57
N SER A 153 1.88 9.72 4.96
CA SER A 153 0.51 10.08 5.33
C SER A 153 -0.47 8.93 5.12
N VAL A 154 -0.40 8.23 3.97
CA VAL A 154 -1.23 7.04 3.72
C VAL A 154 -0.97 5.98 4.77
N LEU A 155 0.29 5.65 5.08
CA LEU A 155 0.63 4.65 6.09
C LEU A 155 0.15 5.02 7.49
N LYS A 156 0.12 6.31 7.83
CA LYS A 156 -0.40 6.78 9.11
C LYS A 156 -1.93 6.64 9.25
N HIS A 157 -2.66 6.74 8.13
CA HIS A 157 -4.12 6.66 8.15
C HIS A 157 -4.65 5.23 7.97
N GLU A 158 -3.85 4.31 7.44
CA GLU A 158 -4.24 2.92 7.19
C GLU A 158 -3.88 2.04 8.41
N GLU A 159 -4.63 2.18 9.52
CA GLU A 159 -4.35 1.46 10.77
C GLU A 159 -4.47 -0.06 10.61
N TRP A 160 -5.41 -0.54 9.82
CA TRP A 160 -5.63 -1.98 9.55
C TRP A 160 -4.41 -2.70 8.95
N LEU A 161 -3.52 -1.96 8.29
CA LEU A 161 -2.35 -2.50 7.61
C LEU A 161 -1.12 -2.58 8.54
N SER A 162 -0.83 -1.49 9.28
CA SER A 162 0.39 -1.37 10.07
C SER A 162 0.21 -0.61 11.38
N ARG A 163 -0.99 -0.54 11.92
CA ARG A 163 -1.36 0.25 13.10
C ARG A 163 -1.21 1.76 12.96
N GLY A 164 -1.04 2.28 11.74
CA GLY A 164 -0.98 3.71 11.47
C GLY A 164 0.13 4.43 12.23
N VAL A 165 -0.23 5.39 13.09
CA VAL A 165 0.70 6.14 13.95
C VAL A 165 1.14 5.36 15.19
N LYS A 166 0.47 4.26 15.52
CA LYS A 166 0.82 3.41 16.66
C LYS A 166 2.00 2.51 16.27
N ASN A 167 2.96 2.35 17.18
CA ASN A 167 4.12 1.49 16.91
C ASN A 167 3.73 0.01 16.85
N VAL A 168 4.29 -0.72 15.91
CA VAL A 168 4.24 -2.19 15.91
C VAL A 168 5.25 -2.70 16.92
N ILE A 169 4.75 -3.32 17.99
CA ILE A 169 5.54 -3.89 19.07
C ILE A 169 5.57 -5.41 18.96
N GLY A 170 6.59 -6.06 19.54
CA GLY A 170 6.67 -7.52 19.57
C GLY A 170 7.33 -8.17 18.35
N LEU A 171 8.05 -7.39 17.53
CA LEU A 171 8.89 -7.96 16.47
C LEU A 171 10.00 -8.83 17.09
N LYS A 172 10.16 -10.04 16.56
CA LYS A 172 11.21 -10.97 17.00
C LYS A 172 12.58 -10.38 16.67
N ARG A 173 13.53 -10.52 17.62
CA ARG A 173 14.92 -10.13 17.37
C ARG A 173 15.62 -11.19 16.51
N PRO A 174 16.57 -10.79 15.64
CA PRO A 174 17.31 -11.74 14.80
C PRO A 174 18.27 -12.62 15.60
N VAL A 175 18.73 -12.14 16.77
CA VAL A 175 19.65 -12.85 17.65
C VAL A 175 18.96 -13.09 18.99
N PRO A 176 18.86 -14.36 19.45
CA PRO A 176 18.40 -14.67 20.81
C PRO A 176 19.42 -14.13 21.84
N TYR A 177 18.96 -13.84 23.06
CA TYR A 177 19.83 -13.43 24.18
C TYR A 177 20.76 -14.59 24.58
#